data_da7ef1132f488be82452581c81577eb6
#
_entry.id   da7ef1132f488be82452581c81577eb6
#
_cell.length_a   1.000
_cell.length_b   1.000
_cell.length_c   1.000
_cell.angle_alpha   90.00
_cell.angle_beta   90.00
_cell.angle_gamma   90.00
#
_symmetry.space_group_name_H-M   'P 1'
#
loop_
_entity.id
_entity.type
_entity.pdbx_description
1 polymer ?
#
loop_
_entity_poly.entity_id
_entity_poly.type
_entity_poly.pdbx_seq_one_letter_code
_entity_poly.pdbx_strand_id
1 'polypeptide(L)'
;MITDMESLCTHVSNCAARCAEKLRAQQTVASMVGVFINTNRFREDLGQYWNFNEVRLLTPSNATVTIVQAAKEALKHIYRQGYHYKKAGVVVMDIRNESPIQHDLFGITPEQYLKLHRIDEAIDRINRIHGTETVVLGAQQYTRERGNGKADVFANAIKHDFRSPNPTTRWSDLMKLNRGATNKR
;
A
#
# COMPACT_ATOMS: atom_id res chain seq x y z
N MET A 1 -8.45 13.77 8.97
CA MET A 1 -8.10 12.73 9.97
C MET A 1 -9.17 11.67 9.92
N ILE A 2 -8.81 10.41 10.07
CA ILE A 2 -9.71 9.26 9.99
C ILE A 2 -10.05 8.82 11.41
N THR A 3 -11.32 8.54 11.67
CA THR A 3 -11.83 8.12 13.00
C THR A 3 -12.45 6.73 12.96
N ASP A 4 -12.88 6.30 11.79
CA ASP A 4 -13.61 5.06 11.59
C ASP A 4 -12.70 3.92 11.11
N MET A 5 -13.05 2.71 11.52
CA MET A 5 -12.30 1.49 11.21
C MET A 5 -12.34 1.17 9.71
N GLU A 6 -13.44 1.47 9.03
CA GLU A 6 -13.65 1.11 7.63
C GLU A 6 -12.72 1.91 6.71
N SER A 7 -12.68 3.24 6.90
CA SER A 7 -11.73 4.09 6.17
C SER A 7 -10.28 3.72 6.45
N LEU A 8 -9.92 3.36 7.70
CA LEU A 8 -8.60 2.86 8.03
C LEU A 8 -8.28 1.53 7.34
N CYS A 9 -9.22 0.59 7.32
CA CYS A 9 -9.08 -0.67 6.60
C CYS A 9 -8.80 -0.46 5.12
N THR A 10 -9.55 0.45 4.48
CA THR A 10 -9.35 0.79 3.07
C THR A 10 -7.96 1.38 2.84
N HIS A 11 -7.54 2.33 3.68
CA HIS A 11 -6.22 2.96 3.56
C HIS A 11 -5.08 1.94 3.76
N VAL A 12 -5.18 1.09 4.78
CA VAL A 12 -4.22 0.02 5.06
C VAL A 12 -4.20 -1.00 3.93
N SER A 13 -5.37 -1.35 3.36
CA SER A 13 -5.46 -2.27 2.21
C SER A 13 -4.75 -1.71 0.97
N ASN A 14 -4.88 -0.41 0.70
CA ASN A 14 -4.16 0.26 -0.39
C ASN A 14 -2.63 0.21 -0.17
N CYS A 15 -2.19 0.50 1.05
CA CYS A 15 -0.75 0.42 1.39
C CYS A 15 -0.23 -1.02 1.26
N ALA A 16 -0.99 -2.01 1.74
CA ALA A 16 -0.65 -3.43 1.69
C ALA A 16 -0.53 -3.94 0.25
N ALA A 17 -1.50 -3.60 -0.61
CA ALA A 17 -1.47 -3.97 -2.03
C ALA A 17 -0.25 -3.40 -2.75
N ARG A 18 0.14 -2.15 -2.47
CA ARG A 18 1.37 -1.55 -3.01
C ARG A 18 2.64 -2.21 -2.49
N CYS A 19 2.65 -2.70 -1.25
CA CYS A 19 3.76 -3.49 -0.74
C CYS A 19 3.87 -4.83 -1.49
N ALA A 20 2.75 -5.52 -1.72
CA ALA A 20 2.72 -6.76 -2.47
C ALA A 20 3.20 -6.59 -3.93
N GLU A 21 2.75 -5.55 -4.62
CA GLU A 21 3.22 -5.20 -5.96
C GLU A 21 4.74 -4.99 -6.00
N LYS A 22 5.31 -4.28 -5.02
CA LYS A 22 6.76 -4.06 -4.93
C LYS A 22 7.52 -5.35 -4.66
N LEU A 23 7.01 -6.23 -3.78
CA LEU A 23 7.61 -7.54 -3.53
C LEU A 23 7.69 -8.35 -4.81
N ARG A 24 6.60 -8.42 -5.60
CA ARG A 24 6.59 -9.13 -6.89
C ARG A 24 7.54 -8.51 -7.90
N ALA A 25 7.57 -7.19 -7.99
CA ALA A 25 8.50 -6.49 -8.89
C ALA A 25 9.98 -6.76 -8.57
N GLN A 26 10.28 -7.08 -7.30
CA GLN A 26 11.62 -7.44 -6.82
C GLN A 26 11.86 -8.96 -6.78
N GLN A 27 10.88 -9.77 -7.18
CA GLN A 27 10.93 -11.24 -7.09
C GLN A 27 11.23 -11.71 -5.66
N THR A 28 10.58 -11.09 -4.67
CA THR A 28 10.74 -11.37 -3.25
C THR A 28 9.42 -11.72 -2.61
N VAL A 29 9.48 -12.37 -1.44
CA VAL A 29 8.36 -12.69 -0.58
C VAL A 29 8.62 -12.17 0.83
N ALA A 30 7.57 -11.87 1.58
CA ALA A 30 7.67 -11.48 2.98
C ALA A 30 7.08 -12.57 3.88
N SER A 31 7.63 -12.72 5.09
CA SER A 31 7.13 -13.65 6.11
C SER A 31 6.33 -12.94 7.22
N MET A 32 6.40 -11.61 7.29
CA MET A 32 5.70 -10.83 8.32
C MET A 32 5.15 -9.55 7.74
N VAL A 33 3.98 -9.14 8.24
CA VAL A 33 3.31 -7.89 7.88
C VAL A 33 2.99 -7.11 9.14
N GLY A 34 3.54 -5.91 9.25
CA GLY A 34 3.28 -4.98 10.36
C GLY A 34 2.40 -3.81 9.91
N VAL A 35 1.59 -3.31 10.82
CA VAL A 35 0.77 -2.12 10.64
C VAL A 35 0.99 -1.16 11.80
N PHE A 36 1.14 0.11 11.47
CA PHE A 36 1.19 1.17 12.47
C PHE A 36 0.08 2.19 12.23
N ILE A 37 -0.40 2.76 13.31
CA ILE A 37 -1.32 3.89 13.30
C ILE A 37 -0.87 4.94 14.32
N ASN A 38 -1.03 6.21 13.99
CA ASN A 38 -0.76 7.28 14.94
C ASN A 38 -1.66 8.51 14.73
N THR A 39 -1.86 9.24 15.82
CA THR A 39 -2.54 10.53 15.87
C THR A 39 -1.56 11.68 15.53
N ASN A 40 -2.07 12.90 15.47
CA ASN A 40 -1.25 14.08 15.19
C ASN A 40 -0.61 14.62 16.48
N ARG A 41 0.70 14.47 16.63
CA ARG A 41 1.46 14.95 17.80
C ARG A 41 1.38 16.46 18.04
N PHE A 42 1.04 17.24 17.01
CA PHE A 42 0.94 18.71 17.10
C PHE A 42 -0.44 19.19 17.52
N ARG A 43 -1.37 18.29 17.77
CA ARG A 43 -2.74 18.60 18.23
C ARG A 43 -2.86 18.15 19.70
N GLU A 44 -2.45 19.05 20.60
CA GLU A 44 -2.50 18.83 22.06
C GLU A 44 -3.93 18.79 22.60
N ASP A 45 -4.88 19.35 21.84
CA ASP A 45 -6.32 19.33 22.11
C ASP A 45 -6.97 17.97 21.89
N LEU A 46 -6.27 17.02 21.26
CA LEU A 46 -6.78 15.68 20.94
C LEU A 46 -5.99 14.60 21.68
N GLY A 47 -6.68 13.53 22.05
CA GLY A 47 -6.06 12.36 22.65
C GLY A 47 -4.95 11.78 21.75
N GLN A 48 -3.78 11.53 22.35
CA GLN A 48 -2.62 11.00 21.65
C GLN A 48 -2.59 9.48 21.71
N TYR A 49 -2.35 8.85 20.56
CA TYR A 49 -2.26 7.40 20.45
C TYR A 49 -1.28 7.02 19.34
N TRP A 50 -0.43 6.05 19.64
CA TRP A 50 0.44 5.38 18.70
C TRP A 50 0.46 3.90 19.03
N ASN A 51 0.36 3.06 18.01
CA ASN A 51 0.53 1.63 18.19
C ASN A 51 1.04 0.96 16.90
N PHE A 52 1.65 -0.21 17.08
CA PHE A 52 2.16 -1.08 16.03
C PHE A 52 1.83 -2.53 16.38
N ASN A 53 1.42 -3.30 15.40
CA ASN A 53 1.29 -4.75 15.53
C ASN A 53 1.74 -5.43 14.25
N GLU A 54 2.23 -6.64 14.40
CA GLU A 54 2.71 -7.49 13.30
C GLU A 54 2.01 -8.85 13.31
N VAL A 55 1.81 -9.39 12.12
CA VAL A 55 1.26 -10.74 11.91
C VAL A 55 2.27 -11.53 11.10
N ARG A 56 2.62 -12.72 11.60
CA ARG A 56 3.48 -13.66 10.90
C ARG A 56 2.63 -14.49 9.93
N LEU A 57 3.08 -14.57 8.69
CA LEU A 57 2.46 -15.42 7.68
C LEU A 57 2.86 -16.87 7.90
N LEU A 58 1.92 -17.80 7.73
CA LEU A 58 2.19 -19.24 7.79
C LEU A 58 3.17 -19.66 6.68
N THR A 59 2.98 -19.10 5.48
CA THR A 59 3.87 -19.31 4.34
C THR A 59 4.33 -17.94 3.83
N PRO A 60 5.63 -17.71 3.57
CA PRO A 60 6.11 -16.47 2.96
C PRO A 60 5.36 -16.19 1.66
N SER A 61 4.92 -14.96 1.45
CA SER A 61 4.05 -14.63 0.31
C SER A 61 4.30 -13.23 -0.22
N ASN A 62 4.02 -13.03 -1.50
CA ASN A 62 3.87 -11.74 -2.15
C ASN A 62 2.46 -11.57 -2.76
N ALA A 63 1.55 -12.50 -2.48
CA ALA A 63 0.17 -12.43 -2.96
C ALA A 63 -0.58 -11.28 -2.28
N THR A 64 -1.19 -10.42 -3.09
CA THR A 64 -1.87 -9.21 -2.63
C THR A 64 -2.95 -9.53 -1.59
N VAL A 65 -3.74 -10.57 -1.81
CA VAL A 65 -4.81 -10.98 -0.89
C VAL A 65 -4.24 -11.37 0.47
N THR A 66 -3.14 -12.14 0.51
CA THR A 66 -2.50 -12.60 1.74
C THR A 66 -1.95 -11.43 2.56
N ILE A 67 -1.22 -10.51 1.90
CA ILE A 67 -0.64 -9.33 2.55
C ILE A 67 -1.75 -8.40 3.09
N VAL A 68 -2.81 -8.18 2.30
CA VAL A 68 -3.96 -7.35 2.72
C VAL A 68 -4.70 -7.97 3.90
N GLN A 69 -4.92 -9.29 3.91
CA GLN A 69 -5.58 -9.96 5.03
C GLN A 69 -4.77 -9.85 6.31
N ALA A 70 -3.46 -10.12 6.27
CA ALA A 70 -2.57 -9.98 7.43
C ALA A 70 -2.53 -8.52 7.93
N ALA A 71 -2.48 -7.55 7.04
CA ALA A 71 -2.51 -6.14 7.42
C ALA A 71 -3.84 -5.74 8.09
N LYS A 72 -4.98 -6.24 7.60
CA LYS A 72 -6.28 -6.01 8.23
C LYS A 72 -6.38 -6.66 9.61
N GLU A 73 -5.79 -7.84 9.77
CA GLU A 73 -5.72 -8.52 11.07
C GLU A 73 -4.86 -7.71 12.06
N ALA A 74 -3.65 -7.30 11.66
CA ALA A 74 -2.81 -6.44 12.47
C ALA A 74 -3.50 -5.14 12.88
N LEU A 75 -4.24 -4.51 11.95
CA LEU A 75 -4.99 -3.28 12.22
C LEU A 75 -6.08 -3.49 13.29
N LYS A 76 -6.82 -4.62 13.25
CA LYS A 76 -7.86 -4.93 14.24
C LYS A 76 -7.32 -4.95 15.68
N HIS A 77 -6.08 -5.42 15.87
CA HIS A 77 -5.46 -5.49 17.19
C HIS A 77 -5.06 -4.12 17.76
N ILE A 78 -4.78 -3.14 16.91
CA ILE A 78 -4.29 -1.83 17.35
C ILE A 78 -5.33 -0.72 17.27
N TYR A 79 -6.41 -0.91 16.50
CA TYR A 79 -7.45 0.10 16.38
C TYR A 79 -8.16 0.37 17.71
N ARG A 80 -8.34 1.63 18.03
CA ARG A 80 -9.16 2.10 19.16
C ARG A 80 -10.12 3.18 18.69
N GLN A 81 -11.37 3.02 19.05
CA GLN A 81 -12.41 4.02 18.77
C GLN A 81 -12.16 5.30 19.57
N GLY A 82 -12.54 6.46 19.02
CA GLY A 82 -12.45 7.75 19.70
C GLY A 82 -11.17 8.54 19.44
N TYR A 83 -10.20 7.96 18.71
CA TYR A 83 -8.99 8.67 18.30
C TYR A 83 -9.07 9.21 16.87
N HIS A 84 -8.39 10.32 16.63
CA HIS A 84 -8.27 10.97 15.33
C HIS A 84 -6.94 10.59 14.66
N TYR A 85 -6.95 9.56 13.84
CA TYR A 85 -5.75 9.04 13.19
C TYR A 85 -5.30 9.96 12.05
N LYS A 86 -4.03 10.31 12.04
CA LYS A 86 -3.39 11.11 11.00
C LYS A 86 -2.56 10.28 10.05
N LYS A 87 -1.90 9.24 10.56
CA LYS A 87 -1.05 8.36 9.76
C LYS A 87 -1.40 6.90 10.05
N ALA A 88 -1.45 6.12 8.99
CA ALA A 88 -1.48 4.68 9.02
C ALA A 88 -0.55 4.16 7.92
N GLY A 89 0.07 3.03 8.14
CA GLY A 89 0.95 2.45 7.13
C GLY A 89 1.20 0.97 7.36
N VAL A 90 1.74 0.34 6.32
CA VAL A 90 2.08 -1.08 6.31
C VAL A 90 3.58 -1.24 6.11
N VAL A 91 4.17 -2.17 6.81
CA VAL A 91 5.57 -2.57 6.71
C VAL A 91 5.61 -4.07 6.45
N VAL A 92 6.32 -4.49 5.42
CA VAL A 92 6.60 -5.90 5.16
C VAL A 92 8.01 -6.22 5.66
N MET A 93 8.16 -7.35 6.33
CA MET A 93 9.39 -7.72 7.03
C MET A 93 9.79 -9.17 6.72
N ASP A 94 11.03 -9.51 7.07
CA ASP A 94 11.63 -10.82 6.78
C ASP A 94 11.49 -11.15 5.28
N ILE A 95 12.02 -10.24 4.46
CA ILE A 95 11.97 -10.32 3.00
C ILE A 95 13.06 -11.26 2.52
N ARG A 96 12.69 -12.18 1.62
CA ARG A 96 13.61 -13.15 0.99
C ARG A 96 13.34 -13.22 -0.51
N ASN A 97 14.32 -13.73 -1.24
CA ASN A 97 14.11 -14.04 -2.65
C ASN A 97 13.01 -15.10 -2.79
N GLU A 98 12.20 -14.96 -3.83
CA GLU A 98 11.22 -15.96 -4.21
C GLU A 98 11.96 -17.19 -4.74
N SER A 99 12.21 -18.15 -3.85
CA SER A 99 12.77 -19.47 -4.15
C SER A 99 11.68 -20.53 -3.99
N PRO A 100 11.89 -21.79 -4.39
CA PRO A 100 10.90 -22.83 -4.12
C PRO A 100 10.49 -22.79 -2.66
N ILE A 101 9.25 -22.38 -2.41
CA ILE A 101 8.73 -22.17 -1.06
C ILE A 101 8.33 -23.55 -0.52
N GLN A 102 8.86 -23.88 0.65
CA GLN A 102 8.35 -25.02 1.39
C GLN A 102 6.95 -24.65 1.90
N HIS A 103 5.94 -25.29 1.34
CA HIS A 103 4.56 -25.09 1.76
C HIS A 103 4.35 -25.71 3.14
N ASP A 104 3.66 -24.98 4.01
CA ASP A 104 3.24 -25.48 5.31
C ASP A 104 2.06 -26.46 5.12
N LEU A 105 1.99 -27.47 5.96
CA LEU A 105 0.90 -28.48 5.93
C LEU A 105 -0.48 -27.85 6.19
N PHE A 106 -0.53 -26.74 6.92
CA PHE A 106 -1.74 -26.01 7.31
C PHE A 106 -1.93 -24.70 6.57
N GLY A 107 -1.02 -24.36 5.64
CA GLY A 107 -1.04 -23.13 4.87
C GLY A 107 -1.82 -23.25 3.55
N ILE A 108 -1.56 -22.32 2.66
CA ILE A 108 -2.14 -22.27 1.31
C ILE A 108 -1.59 -23.45 0.49
N THR A 109 -2.46 -24.22 -0.18
CA THR A 109 -2.04 -25.31 -1.05
C THR A 109 -1.22 -24.78 -2.25
N PRO A 110 -0.33 -25.62 -2.84
CA PRO A 110 0.44 -25.21 -4.02
C PRO A 110 -0.45 -24.73 -5.18
N GLU A 111 -1.60 -25.33 -5.37
CA GLU A 111 -2.56 -24.93 -6.41
C GLU A 111 -3.18 -23.55 -6.13
N GLN A 112 -3.54 -23.28 -4.88
CA GLN A 112 -4.05 -21.98 -4.46
C GLN A 112 -2.96 -20.90 -4.60
N TYR A 113 -1.72 -21.21 -4.24
CA TYR A 113 -0.59 -20.31 -4.42
C TYR A 113 -0.42 -19.93 -5.89
N LEU A 114 -0.37 -20.91 -6.79
CA LEU A 114 -0.24 -20.68 -8.23
C LEU A 114 -1.41 -19.91 -8.81
N LYS A 115 -2.62 -20.15 -8.32
CA LYS A 115 -3.82 -19.40 -8.73
C LYS A 115 -3.72 -17.92 -8.33
N LEU A 116 -3.35 -17.64 -7.08
CA LEU A 116 -3.18 -16.25 -6.60
C LEU A 116 -2.07 -15.54 -7.37
N HIS A 117 -0.94 -16.19 -7.61
CA HIS A 117 0.17 -15.65 -8.37
C HIS A 117 -0.26 -15.25 -9.79
N ARG A 118 -0.97 -16.13 -10.51
CA ARG A 118 -1.48 -15.82 -11.85
C ARG A 118 -2.46 -14.66 -11.88
N ILE A 119 -3.32 -14.54 -10.86
CA ILE A 119 -4.25 -13.41 -10.72
C ILE A 119 -3.48 -12.11 -10.53
N ASP A 120 -2.53 -12.09 -9.59
CA ASP A 120 -1.72 -10.90 -9.30
C ASP A 120 -0.88 -10.48 -10.51
N GLU A 121 -0.27 -11.41 -11.25
CA GLU A 121 0.46 -11.12 -12.49
C GLU A 121 -0.46 -10.49 -13.57
N ALA A 122 -1.69 -11.01 -13.70
CA ALA A 122 -2.65 -10.45 -14.64
C ALA A 122 -3.06 -9.02 -14.24
N ILE A 123 -3.32 -8.77 -12.95
CA ILE A 123 -3.64 -7.44 -12.42
C ILE A 123 -2.47 -6.48 -12.62
N ASP A 124 -1.25 -6.88 -12.27
CA ASP A 124 -0.04 -6.06 -12.44
C ASP A 124 0.19 -5.69 -13.91
N ARG A 125 -0.05 -6.64 -14.83
CA ARG A 125 0.05 -6.40 -16.28
C ARG A 125 -0.99 -5.39 -16.76
N ILE A 126 -2.25 -5.52 -16.34
CA ILE A 126 -3.32 -4.58 -16.70
C ILE A 126 -2.99 -3.19 -16.16
N ASN A 127 -2.62 -3.09 -14.89
CA ASN A 127 -2.29 -1.83 -14.25
C ASN A 127 -1.05 -1.15 -14.86
N ARG A 128 -0.10 -1.93 -15.38
CA ARG A 128 1.07 -1.39 -16.10
C ARG A 128 0.71 -0.79 -17.45
N ILE A 129 -0.22 -1.41 -18.18
CA ILE A 129 -0.60 -0.99 -19.53
C ILE A 129 -1.61 0.15 -19.50
N HIS A 130 -2.63 0.08 -18.65
CA HIS A 130 -3.78 0.97 -18.65
C HIS A 130 -3.71 2.05 -17.55
N GLY A 131 -2.66 2.03 -16.73
CA GLY A 131 -2.48 2.95 -15.60
C GLY A 131 -2.66 2.28 -14.25
N THR A 132 -2.01 2.86 -13.23
CA THR A 132 -2.07 2.37 -11.86
C THR A 132 -3.51 2.36 -11.34
N GLU A 133 -3.87 1.30 -10.61
CA GLU A 133 -5.19 1.17 -9.97
C GLU A 133 -6.37 0.98 -10.95
N THR A 134 -6.11 0.58 -12.21
CA THR A 134 -7.17 0.19 -13.17
C THR A 134 -7.95 -1.01 -12.63
N VAL A 135 -7.26 -1.99 -12.08
CA VAL A 135 -7.84 -3.14 -11.37
C VAL A 135 -7.31 -3.16 -9.95
N VAL A 136 -8.21 -3.21 -8.98
CA VAL A 136 -7.88 -3.23 -7.56
C VAL A 136 -8.72 -4.29 -6.84
N LEU A 137 -8.28 -4.73 -5.66
CA LEU A 137 -9.10 -5.58 -4.79
C LEU A 137 -10.26 -4.79 -4.21
N GLY A 138 -11.41 -5.44 -4.00
CA GLY A 138 -12.58 -4.81 -3.36
C GLY A 138 -12.27 -4.17 -1.98
N ALA A 139 -11.29 -4.72 -1.25
CA ALA A 139 -10.85 -4.15 0.03
C ALA A 139 -10.13 -2.78 -0.10
N GLN A 140 -9.69 -2.40 -1.29
CA GLN A 140 -9.01 -1.12 -1.57
C GLN A 140 -9.99 -0.01 -1.96
N GLN A 141 -11.25 -0.35 -2.22
CA GLN A 141 -12.27 0.60 -2.65
C GLN A 141 -13.16 0.98 -1.48
N TYR A 142 -13.20 2.25 -1.18
CA TYR A 142 -14.19 2.86 -0.32
C TYR A 142 -14.99 3.88 -1.14
N THR A 143 -16.24 3.55 -1.37
CA THR A 143 -17.18 4.45 -2.05
C THR A 143 -17.71 5.44 -1.02
N ARG A 144 -17.21 6.66 -1.04
CA ARG A 144 -17.82 7.75 -0.30
C ARG A 144 -18.86 8.40 -1.23
N GLU A 145 -20.12 8.34 -0.85
CA GLU A 145 -21.17 9.11 -1.52
C GLU A 145 -20.83 10.60 -1.36
N ARG A 146 -20.48 11.27 -2.46
CA ARG A 146 -20.48 12.72 -2.52
C ARG A 146 -21.90 13.19 -2.70
N GLY A 147 -22.30 14.27 -2.01
CA GLY A 147 -23.62 14.88 -2.08
C GLY A 147 -24.14 15.27 -3.47
N ASN A 148 -23.42 14.97 -4.56
CA ASN A 148 -23.79 15.17 -5.95
C ASN A 148 -23.83 13.86 -6.77
N GLY A 149 -23.96 12.71 -6.13
CA GLY A 149 -24.19 11.42 -6.81
C GLY A 149 -23.00 10.87 -7.63
N LYS A 150 -21.81 11.48 -7.60
CA LYS A 150 -20.58 10.93 -8.15
C LYS A 150 -19.83 10.21 -7.08
N ALA A 151 -19.81 8.88 -7.14
CA ALA A 151 -18.98 8.05 -6.31
C ALA A 151 -17.50 8.31 -6.63
N ASP A 152 -16.73 8.75 -5.63
CA ASP A 152 -15.26 8.83 -5.74
C ASP A 152 -14.71 7.42 -5.48
N VAL A 153 -14.54 6.64 -6.52
CA VAL A 153 -14.06 5.24 -6.45
C VAL A 153 -12.69 5.15 -5.79
N PHE A 154 -11.93 6.26 -5.74
CA PHE A 154 -10.58 6.34 -5.19
C PHE A 154 -10.42 7.42 -4.12
N ALA A 155 -11.41 7.59 -3.23
CA ALA A 155 -11.38 8.63 -2.20
C ALA A 155 -10.10 8.62 -1.32
N ASN A 156 -9.39 7.51 -1.27
CA ASN A 156 -8.13 7.31 -0.54
C ASN A 156 -6.92 7.02 -1.43
N ALA A 157 -7.01 7.23 -2.74
CA ALA A 157 -5.85 7.11 -3.62
C ALA A 157 -4.76 8.08 -3.17
N ILE A 158 -3.54 7.60 -3.03
CA ILE A 158 -2.39 8.44 -2.72
C ILE A 158 -2.18 9.37 -3.92
N LYS A 159 -2.44 10.67 -3.72
CA LYS A 159 -2.23 11.67 -4.76
C LYS A 159 -0.74 11.81 -5.05
N HIS A 160 -0.38 11.68 -6.32
CA HIS A 160 0.99 11.83 -6.82
C HIS A 160 1.18 13.09 -7.67
N ASP A 161 0.25 14.04 -7.58
CA ASP A 161 0.17 15.23 -8.44
C ASP A 161 1.41 16.14 -8.34
N PHE A 162 2.09 16.10 -7.20
CA PHE A 162 3.29 16.91 -6.92
C PHE A 162 4.53 16.06 -6.72
N ARG A 163 4.75 15.10 -7.61
CA ARG A 163 5.95 14.29 -7.58
C ARG A 163 7.09 15.06 -8.23
N SER A 164 8.14 15.37 -7.47
CA SER A 164 9.37 15.89 -8.08
C SER A 164 9.97 14.84 -9.01
N PRO A 165 10.49 15.24 -10.19
CA PRO A 165 11.24 14.33 -11.05
C PRO A 165 12.42 13.75 -10.26
N ASN A 166 12.79 12.50 -10.56
CA ASN A 166 13.95 11.84 -9.95
C ASN A 166 15.22 12.21 -10.74
N PRO A 167 15.88 13.34 -10.44
CA PRO A 167 16.98 13.86 -11.25
C PRO A 167 18.24 12.99 -11.19
N THR A 168 18.28 12.03 -10.25
CA THR A 168 19.45 11.16 -10.03
C THR A 168 19.43 9.86 -10.82
N THR A 169 18.30 9.52 -11.46
CA THR A 169 18.12 8.21 -12.11
C THR A 169 18.16 8.25 -13.64
N ARG A 170 17.89 9.41 -14.26
CA ARG A 170 17.96 9.58 -15.72
C ARG A 170 18.47 10.96 -16.07
N TRP A 171 19.42 11.04 -17.02
CA TRP A 171 19.97 12.30 -17.54
C TRP A 171 18.89 13.22 -18.14
N SER A 172 17.82 12.64 -18.69
CA SER A 172 16.67 13.39 -19.25
C SER A 172 15.88 14.16 -18.20
N ASP A 173 15.94 13.73 -16.93
CA ASP A 173 15.16 14.30 -15.83
C ASP A 173 15.91 15.43 -15.10
N LEU A 174 17.15 15.69 -15.49
CA LEU A 174 17.93 16.81 -14.96
C LEU A 174 17.32 18.14 -15.43
N MET A 175 17.11 19.06 -14.50
CA MET A 175 16.66 20.41 -14.82
C MET A 175 17.66 21.08 -15.75
N LYS A 176 17.23 21.44 -16.94
CA LYS A 176 18.02 22.26 -17.86
C LYS A 176 17.96 23.70 -17.37
N LEU A 177 19.07 24.20 -16.85
CA LEU A 177 19.21 25.64 -16.59
C LEU A 177 19.26 26.37 -17.92
N ASN A 178 18.22 27.16 -18.24
CA ASN A 178 18.28 28.13 -19.31
C ASN A 178 19.35 29.16 -18.90
N ARG A 179 20.52 29.11 -19.57
CA ARG A 179 21.44 30.24 -19.53
C ARG A 179 20.67 31.42 -20.12
N GLY A 180 20.30 32.36 -19.25
CA GLY A 180 19.64 33.60 -19.65
C GLY A 180 20.42 34.20 -20.82
N ALA A 181 19.68 34.63 -21.84
CA ALA A 181 20.24 35.35 -22.95
C ALA A 181 21.08 36.52 -22.41
N THR A 182 22.38 36.46 -22.64
CA THR A 182 23.26 37.61 -22.41
C THR A 182 22.78 38.73 -23.27
N ASN A 183 22.17 39.74 -22.65
CA ASN A 183 21.85 41.02 -23.30
C ASN A 183 23.19 41.60 -23.80
N LYS A 184 23.44 41.51 -25.10
CA LYS A 184 24.47 42.31 -25.75
C LYS A 184 23.92 43.75 -25.80
N ARG A 185 24.52 44.61 -25.02
CA ARG A 185 24.51 46.07 -25.27
C ARG A 185 25.50 46.38 -26.40
#